data_01d33b29c936f63c2d61a4efba02081d
#
_entry.id   01d33b29c936f63c2d61a4efba02081d
#
_cell.length_a   1.000
_cell.length_b   1.000
_cell.length_c   1.000
_cell.angle_alpha   90.00
_cell.angle_beta   90.00
_cell.angle_gamma   90.00
#
_symmetry.space_group_name_H-M   'P 1'
#
loop_
_entity.id
_entity.type
_entity.pdbx_description
1 polymer ?
#
loop_
_entity_poly.entity_id
_entity_poly.type
_entity_poly.pdbx_seq_one_letter_code
_entity_poly.pdbx_strand_id
1 'polypeptide(L)'
;MHDTFRKNFGVRSSDLFMGAILTFGIAVFGGTSQAENHASAVLEQFCLDCHDQETQKGEVNLEKALATQPLVRHLPLWRTVIARIENGDMPPREKGTLPELEKRKLLEWLDQEITHFDYDTIDDPGYEPARRMTHHELVHTLRDLLGVSLNVRDSFPTDLSGESGFDNSANTLFIQPILMERYLAAIEKAIEQAIPLGHSPGSDSIFSTHWPSNPHEEQQAASAMLADFLPKAFRRPVTENEFEEIFRLYGESRKRGENFTQGMRQALTGSLIAPQFLLKVEHPPPTHDAYPVGSYELATRLSYFLWASMPDAELFNLAAQEQLTSPEVIEKQLTRMLRDPKAETLGSLFAAQWLGFDALGTRIRMDPIDNPWCTDSLMQAMKEESAMNFLALLRENQPLTEFIQSRTTYLNEELATFYEISSIKGQEMRRVTLSDPRRYGLFGQ
;
A
#
# COMPACT_ATOMS: atom_id res chain seq x y z
N MET A 1 31.86 7.93 1.69
CA MET A 1 30.42 8.09 1.33
C MET A 1 29.52 7.77 2.53
N HIS A 2 29.94 8.15 3.76
CA HIS A 2 29.26 7.77 5.00
C HIS A 2 28.58 8.96 5.73
N ASP A 3 28.67 10.17 5.19
CA ASP A 3 28.29 11.38 5.96
C ASP A 3 27.00 12.09 5.57
N THR A 4 26.32 11.66 4.53
CA THR A 4 25.12 12.38 4.04
C THR A 4 23.80 11.84 4.64
N PHE A 5 23.79 10.63 5.20
CA PHE A 5 22.58 10.01 5.75
C PHE A 5 22.32 10.34 7.24
N ARG A 6 23.32 10.89 7.94
CA ARG A 6 23.22 11.20 9.39
C ARG A 6 22.51 12.52 9.73
N LYS A 7 22.11 13.31 8.76
CA LYS A 7 21.52 14.64 9.03
C LYS A 7 19.99 14.67 9.12
N ASN A 8 19.30 13.61 8.78
CA ASN A 8 17.82 13.56 8.77
C ASN A 8 17.18 12.66 9.82
N PHE A 9 17.97 11.98 10.65
CA PHE A 9 17.43 11.22 11.79
C PHE A 9 18.20 11.64 13.04
N GLY A 10 17.64 12.58 13.80
CA GLY A 10 18.23 13.09 15.02
C GLY A 10 18.26 12.04 16.14
N VAL A 11 19.37 11.28 16.23
CA VAL A 11 19.71 10.53 17.44
C VAL A 11 20.63 11.39 18.29
N ARG A 12 20.16 11.88 19.41
CA ARG A 12 20.97 12.57 20.42
C ARG A 12 21.70 11.54 21.29
N SER A 13 23.04 11.56 21.23
CA SER A 13 23.89 10.91 22.22
C SER A 13 23.89 11.71 23.52
N SER A 14 23.65 11.01 24.62
CA SER A 14 23.80 11.51 25.99
C SER A 14 25.26 11.67 26.36
N ASP A 15 25.67 12.89 26.70
CA ASP A 15 26.86 13.11 27.52
C ASP A 15 26.46 13.77 28.83
N LEU A 16 26.87 13.12 29.91
CA LEU A 16 26.77 13.59 31.29
C LEU A 16 27.57 14.88 31.51
N PHE A 17 26.93 15.93 31.96
CA PHE A 17 27.58 16.88 32.85
C PHE A 17 26.63 17.29 34.00
N MET A 18 27.10 17.06 35.21
CA MET A 18 26.47 17.34 36.49
C MET A 18 26.73 18.82 36.83
N GLY A 19 25.67 19.58 37.13
CA GLY A 19 25.88 20.93 37.68
C GLY A 19 24.60 21.74 37.84
N ALA A 20 24.20 21.86 39.12
CA ALA A 20 23.41 22.92 39.75
C ALA A 20 21.94 23.14 39.33
N ILE A 21 21.10 22.70 40.23
CA ILE A 21 19.67 22.99 40.40
C ILE A 21 19.42 24.51 40.56
N LEU A 22 18.63 25.08 39.66
CA LEU A 22 17.82 26.26 39.93
C LEU A 22 16.43 26.01 39.32
N THR A 23 15.51 25.61 40.18
CA THR A 23 14.09 25.46 39.90
C THR A 23 13.49 26.82 39.56
N PHE A 24 13.29 27.09 38.29
CA PHE A 24 12.29 28.04 37.83
C PHE A 24 11.16 27.21 37.20
N GLY A 25 10.11 27.02 37.98
CA GLY A 25 8.84 26.49 37.47
C GLY A 25 8.25 27.50 36.50
N ILE A 26 8.49 27.27 35.19
CA ILE A 26 7.69 27.91 34.15
C ILE A 26 6.46 27.00 33.99
N ALA A 27 5.36 27.42 34.62
CA ALA A 27 4.03 26.94 34.27
C ALA A 27 3.82 27.36 32.81
N VAL A 28 3.91 26.37 31.89
CA VAL A 28 3.42 26.54 30.54
C VAL A 28 1.90 26.53 30.62
N PHE A 29 1.34 27.68 30.94
CA PHE A 29 -0.03 27.99 30.58
C PHE A 29 -0.01 28.11 29.03
N GLY A 30 -0.63 27.16 28.33
CA GLY A 30 -0.96 27.29 26.91
C GLY A 30 -1.88 28.49 26.72
N GLY A 31 -1.31 29.65 26.57
CA GLY A 31 -2.02 30.84 26.13
C GLY A 31 -2.27 30.69 24.63
N THR A 32 -3.53 30.59 24.22
CA THR A 32 -3.95 30.73 22.83
C THR A 32 -3.32 31.98 22.25
N SER A 33 -2.75 31.87 21.05
CA SER A 33 -2.11 33.01 20.39
C SER A 33 -3.14 34.12 20.14
N GLN A 34 -2.72 35.38 20.11
CA GLN A 34 -3.62 36.50 19.81
C GLN A 34 -4.30 36.33 18.43
N ALA A 35 -3.61 35.68 17.51
CA ALA A 35 -4.13 35.35 16.18
C ALA A 35 -5.24 34.28 16.25
N GLU A 36 -5.08 33.26 17.06
CA GLU A 36 -6.06 32.19 17.30
C GLU A 36 -7.33 32.73 17.94
N ASN A 37 -7.21 33.56 18.97
CA ASN A 37 -8.36 34.20 19.61
C ASN A 37 -9.13 35.10 18.62
N HIS A 38 -8.41 35.79 17.75
CA HIS A 38 -9.03 36.63 16.73
C HIS A 38 -9.73 35.81 15.65
N ALA A 39 -9.10 34.75 15.15
CA ALA A 39 -9.68 33.85 14.15
C ALA A 39 -10.93 33.13 14.69
N SER A 40 -10.88 32.65 15.94
CA SER A 40 -12.03 32.05 16.61
C SER A 40 -13.21 33.01 16.72
N ALA A 41 -12.96 34.28 17.09
CA ALA A 41 -14.01 35.30 17.17
C ALA A 41 -14.63 35.62 15.78
N VAL A 42 -13.83 35.64 14.74
CA VAL A 42 -14.34 35.83 13.36
C VAL A 42 -15.21 34.63 12.91
N LEU A 43 -14.75 33.40 13.18
CA LEU A 43 -15.51 32.20 12.86
C LEU A 43 -16.82 32.13 13.64
N GLU A 44 -16.80 32.46 14.92
CA GLU A 44 -17.99 32.52 15.77
C GLU A 44 -18.99 33.53 15.25
N GLN A 45 -18.54 34.71 14.87
CA GLN A 45 -19.42 35.78 14.41
C GLN A 45 -20.02 35.54 13.03
N PHE A 46 -19.30 34.91 12.09
CA PHE A 46 -19.70 34.86 10.68
C PHE A 46 -20.03 33.45 10.16
N CYS A 47 -19.64 32.40 10.90
CA CYS A 47 -19.71 31.02 10.39
C CYS A 47 -20.52 30.07 11.30
N LEU A 48 -20.35 30.15 12.63
CA LEU A 48 -20.90 29.15 13.54
C LEU A 48 -22.44 29.18 13.62
N ASP A 49 -23.11 30.31 13.37
CA ASP A 49 -24.59 30.35 13.30
C ASP A 49 -25.20 29.29 12.35
N CYS A 50 -24.42 28.87 11.33
CA CYS A 50 -24.86 27.90 10.33
C CYS A 50 -24.10 26.58 10.40
N HIS A 51 -22.90 26.59 10.96
CA HIS A 51 -21.97 25.47 10.95
C HIS A 51 -21.54 25.04 12.36
N ASP A 52 -22.41 25.22 13.33
CA ASP A 52 -22.30 24.72 14.72
C ASP A 52 -22.68 23.23 14.81
N GLN A 53 -22.68 22.72 16.04
CA GLN A 53 -23.03 21.32 16.30
C GLN A 53 -24.52 21.00 16.07
N GLU A 54 -25.42 21.99 16.17
CA GLU A 54 -26.85 21.80 16.07
C GLU A 54 -27.35 21.95 14.61
N THR A 55 -26.86 22.96 13.91
CA THR A 55 -27.35 23.38 12.59
C THR A 55 -26.67 22.61 11.45
N GLN A 56 -25.36 22.43 11.48
CA GLN A 56 -24.53 21.69 10.53
C GLN A 56 -24.95 21.89 9.06
N LYS A 57 -25.19 23.13 8.64
CA LYS A 57 -25.67 23.42 7.29
C LYS A 57 -24.67 22.92 6.24
N GLY A 58 -25.17 22.14 5.28
CA GLY A 58 -24.30 21.49 4.29
C GLY A 58 -23.44 20.36 4.87
N GLU A 59 -23.86 19.77 5.99
CA GLU A 59 -23.16 18.69 6.69
C GLU A 59 -21.77 19.12 7.24
N VAL A 60 -21.59 20.43 7.45
CA VAL A 60 -20.34 21.02 7.94
C VAL A 60 -20.50 21.45 9.40
N ASN A 61 -19.65 20.91 10.27
CA ASN A 61 -19.55 21.27 11.70
C ASN A 61 -18.18 21.90 11.98
N LEU A 62 -18.10 23.23 11.94
CA LEU A 62 -16.85 23.95 12.21
C LEU A 62 -16.53 24.03 13.70
N GLU A 63 -17.52 24.01 14.59
CA GLU A 63 -17.30 24.01 16.02
C GLU A 63 -16.52 22.76 16.45
N LYS A 64 -16.92 21.57 15.97
CA LYS A 64 -16.20 20.33 16.21
C LYS A 64 -14.80 20.35 15.60
N ALA A 65 -14.68 20.88 14.38
CA ALA A 65 -13.39 20.95 13.70
C ALA A 65 -12.39 21.87 14.39
N LEU A 66 -12.85 23.00 14.96
CA LEU A 66 -12.05 23.92 15.77
C LEU A 66 -11.62 23.29 17.12
N ALA A 67 -12.51 22.53 17.73
CA ALA A 67 -12.20 21.83 18.99
C ALA A 67 -11.19 20.69 18.79
N THR A 68 -10.98 20.24 17.57
CA THR A 68 -10.05 19.14 17.25
C THR A 68 -8.70 19.70 16.84
N GLN A 69 -7.74 19.69 17.77
CA GLN A 69 -6.38 20.14 17.49
C GLN A 69 -5.44 18.96 17.16
N PRO A 70 -4.43 19.14 16.31
CA PRO A 70 -4.22 20.32 15.46
C PRO A 70 -5.21 20.36 14.28
N LEU A 71 -5.44 21.55 13.72
CA LEU A 71 -6.43 21.76 12.62
C LEU A 71 -6.20 20.86 11.41
N VAL A 72 -4.97 20.48 11.15
CA VAL A 72 -4.62 19.55 10.03
C VAL A 72 -5.30 18.18 10.13
N ARG A 73 -5.86 17.80 11.28
CA ARG A 73 -6.70 16.59 11.41
C ARG A 73 -7.97 16.65 10.56
N HIS A 74 -8.44 17.86 10.24
CA HIS A 74 -9.57 18.12 9.34
C HIS A 74 -9.14 18.87 8.07
N LEU A 75 -7.94 18.58 7.54
CA LEU A 75 -7.33 19.26 6.41
C LEU A 75 -8.26 19.44 5.18
N PRO A 76 -9.00 18.41 4.70
CA PRO A 76 -9.91 18.57 3.57
C PRO A 76 -11.01 19.61 3.83
N LEU A 77 -11.56 19.62 5.05
CA LEU A 77 -12.58 20.61 5.45
C LEU A 77 -12.01 22.02 5.43
N TRP A 78 -10.86 22.24 6.08
CA TRP A 78 -10.25 23.57 6.15
C TRP A 78 -9.81 24.10 4.81
N ARG A 79 -9.32 23.26 3.91
CA ARG A 79 -9.03 23.66 2.52
C ARG A 79 -10.30 24.10 1.78
N THR A 80 -11.40 23.41 2.01
CA THR A 80 -12.71 23.80 1.45
C THR A 80 -13.17 25.14 2.03
N VAL A 81 -13.02 25.36 3.32
CA VAL A 81 -13.34 26.64 3.99
C VAL A 81 -12.52 27.79 3.40
N ILE A 82 -11.21 27.61 3.26
CA ILE A 82 -10.31 28.61 2.64
C ILE A 82 -10.83 28.97 1.23
N ALA A 83 -11.03 27.96 0.38
CA ALA A 83 -11.48 28.18 -0.99
C ALA A 83 -12.84 28.90 -1.05
N ARG A 84 -13.79 28.59 -0.19
CA ARG A 84 -15.10 29.26 -0.13
C ARG A 84 -15.01 30.72 0.32
N ILE A 85 -14.11 31.02 1.28
CA ILE A 85 -13.86 32.38 1.73
C ILE A 85 -13.15 33.19 0.65
N GLU A 86 -12.13 32.64 0.00
CA GLU A 86 -11.38 33.30 -1.08
C GLU A 86 -12.30 33.64 -2.25
N ASN A 87 -13.14 32.70 -2.69
CA ASN A 87 -14.08 32.90 -3.80
C ASN A 87 -15.28 33.83 -3.45
N GLY A 88 -15.44 34.17 -2.16
CA GLY A 88 -16.58 34.99 -1.71
C GLY A 88 -17.91 34.24 -1.69
N ASP A 89 -17.86 32.88 -1.65
CA ASP A 89 -19.04 32.03 -1.53
C ASP A 89 -19.56 32.00 -0.08
N MET A 90 -18.66 32.23 0.90
CA MET A 90 -18.95 32.26 2.32
C MET A 90 -18.36 33.51 3.01
N PRO A 91 -19.09 34.12 3.96
CA PRO A 91 -20.51 33.85 4.29
C PRO A 91 -21.46 34.22 3.12
N PRO A 92 -22.67 33.59 3.07
CA PRO A 92 -23.68 33.97 2.05
C PRO A 92 -24.04 35.42 2.16
N ARG A 93 -24.24 36.12 1.01
CA ARG A 93 -24.48 37.58 0.94
C ARG A 93 -25.63 38.04 1.83
N GLU A 94 -26.62 37.18 2.06
CA GLU A 94 -27.79 37.44 2.89
C GLU A 94 -27.46 37.51 4.40
N LYS A 95 -26.34 36.92 4.80
CA LYS A 95 -25.88 36.88 6.20
C LYS A 95 -24.80 37.91 6.52
N GLY A 96 -24.46 38.73 5.52
CA GLY A 96 -23.46 39.77 5.67
C GLY A 96 -22.19 39.49 4.88
N THR A 97 -21.29 40.46 4.88
CA THR A 97 -20.02 40.37 4.17
C THR A 97 -18.89 40.35 5.21
N LEU A 98 -17.99 39.40 5.10
CA LEU A 98 -16.78 39.37 5.93
C LEU A 98 -15.89 40.57 5.55
N PRO A 99 -15.55 41.48 6.48
CA PRO A 99 -14.70 42.64 6.17
C PRO A 99 -13.32 42.18 5.67
N GLU A 100 -12.76 42.85 4.71
CA GLU A 100 -11.50 42.49 4.05
C GLU A 100 -10.32 42.31 5.03
N LEU A 101 -10.27 43.12 6.08
CA LEU A 101 -9.23 42.99 7.10
C LEU A 101 -9.40 41.67 7.90
N GLU A 102 -10.62 41.35 8.26
CA GLU A 102 -10.94 40.13 9.02
C GLU A 102 -10.75 38.86 8.14
N LYS A 103 -11.18 38.97 6.87
CA LYS A 103 -10.94 37.93 5.85
C LYS A 103 -9.45 37.59 5.73
N ARG A 104 -8.63 38.63 5.54
CA ARG A 104 -7.18 38.45 5.40
C ARG A 104 -6.54 37.84 6.64
N LYS A 105 -6.86 38.32 7.84
CA LYS A 105 -6.32 37.77 9.08
C LYS A 105 -6.72 36.32 9.32
N LEU A 106 -7.98 35.99 9.01
CA LEU A 106 -8.48 34.61 9.11
C LEU A 106 -7.73 33.69 8.14
N LEU A 107 -7.56 34.09 6.89
CA LEU A 107 -6.84 33.31 5.90
C LEU A 107 -5.34 33.19 6.24
N GLU A 108 -4.70 34.26 6.72
CA GLU A 108 -3.31 34.20 7.20
C GLU A 108 -3.14 33.22 8.37
N TRP A 109 -4.08 33.21 9.31
CA TRP A 109 -4.05 32.25 10.43
C TRP A 109 -4.27 30.81 9.94
N LEU A 110 -5.29 30.56 9.08
CA LEU A 110 -5.54 29.23 8.53
C LEU A 110 -4.35 28.73 7.69
N ASP A 111 -3.69 29.62 6.94
CA ASP A 111 -2.49 29.26 6.18
C ASP A 111 -1.35 28.84 7.11
N GLN A 112 -1.15 29.59 8.21
CA GLN A 112 -0.14 29.25 9.22
C GLN A 112 -0.42 27.90 9.87
N GLU A 113 -1.67 27.64 10.27
CA GLU A 113 -2.07 26.41 10.97
C GLU A 113 -2.12 25.16 10.05
N ILE A 114 -2.21 25.33 8.74
CA ILE A 114 -2.41 24.24 7.79
C ILE A 114 -1.20 24.07 6.87
N THR A 115 -0.78 25.14 6.19
CA THR A 115 0.29 25.08 5.17
C THR A 115 1.67 25.07 5.81
N HIS A 116 1.84 25.82 6.91
CA HIS A 116 3.09 25.95 7.64
C HIS A 116 3.13 25.11 8.93
N PHE A 117 2.17 24.20 9.07
CA PHE A 117 2.11 23.31 10.21
C PHE A 117 3.35 22.41 10.25
N ASP A 118 3.97 22.32 11.44
CA ASP A 118 5.09 21.42 11.66
C ASP A 118 4.57 19.99 11.96
N TYR A 119 4.55 19.16 10.91
CA TYR A 119 4.09 17.76 11.01
C TYR A 119 4.96 16.90 11.93
N ASP A 120 6.20 17.30 12.22
CA ASP A 120 7.08 16.59 13.15
C ASP A 120 6.59 16.67 14.59
N THR A 121 5.64 17.59 14.89
CA THR A 121 4.98 17.70 16.20
C THR A 121 3.83 16.72 16.41
N ILE A 122 3.35 16.06 15.36
CA ILE A 122 2.28 15.07 15.45
C ILE A 122 2.88 13.70 15.78
N ASP A 123 2.66 13.23 17.00
CA ASP A 123 2.95 11.84 17.40
C ASP A 123 1.70 10.96 17.18
N ASP A 124 1.21 10.92 15.93
CA ASP A 124 0.06 10.11 15.52
C ASP A 124 0.39 9.40 14.19
N PRO A 125 0.81 8.15 14.27
CA PRO A 125 1.16 7.37 13.07
C PRO A 125 -0.04 7.04 12.18
N GLY A 126 -1.25 7.43 12.60
CA GLY A 126 -2.50 7.08 11.94
C GLY A 126 -2.96 5.67 12.27
N TYR A 127 -4.07 5.28 11.65
CA TYR A 127 -4.69 3.96 11.78
C TYR A 127 -4.71 3.26 10.41
N GLU A 128 -4.18 2.06 10.34
CA GLU A 128 -4.28 1.21 9.15
C GLU A 128 -5.54 0.33 9.26
N PRO A 129 -6.60 0.62 8.50
CA PRO A 129 -7.82 -0.17 8.56
C PRO A 129 -7.62 -1.54 7.93
N ALA A 130 -8.33 -2.55 8.44
CA ALA A 130 -8.37 -3.86 7.83
C ALA A 130 -8.88 -3.75 6.38
N ARG A 131 -8.18 -4.37 5.45
CA ARG A 131 -8.58 -4.42 4.04
C ARG A 131 -8.35 -5.78 3.42
N ARG A 132 -9.13 -6.12 2.41
CA ARG A 132 -8.79 -7.29 1.58
C ARG A 132 -7.53 -7.05 0.75
N MET A 133 -6.92 -8.11 0.30
CA MET A 133 -5.92 -8.01 -0.76
C MET A 133 -6.53 -7.42 -2.02
N THR A 134 -5.77 -6.61 -2.78
CA THR A 134 -6.11 -6.30 -4.17
C THR A 134 -6.06 -7.57 -5.03
N HIS A 135 -6.63 -7.55 -6.22
CA HIS A 135 -6.60 -8.72 -7.08
C HIS A 135 -5.17 -9.08 -7.52
N HIS A 136 -4.31 -8.09 -7.71
CA HIS A 136 -2.89 -8.31 -7.96
C HIS A 136 -2.18 -8.95 -6.76
N GLU A 137 -2.41 -8.43 -5.55
CA GLU A 137 -1.86 -8.99 -4.32
C GLU A 137 -2.31 -10.45 -4.13
N LEU A 138 -3.58 -10.75 -4.38
CA LEU A 138 -4.12 -12.11 -4.27
C LEU A 138 -3.45 -13.07 -5.25
N VAL A 139 -3.37 -12.70 -6.53
CA VAL A 139 -2.78 -13.56 -7.57
C VAL A 139 -1.30 -13.79 -7.32
N HIS A 140 -0.56 -12.75 -6.92
CA HIS A 140 0.86 -12.89 -6.58
C HIS A 140 1.06 -13.75 -5.33
N THR A 141 0.20 -13.59 -4.32
CA THR A 141 0.23 -14.45 -3.12
C THR A 141 -0.05 -15.91 -3.46
N LEU A 142 -1.06 -16.19 -4.30
CA LEU A 142 -1.35 -17.55 -4.76
C LEU A 142 -0.19 -18.13 -5.59
N ARG A 143 0.45 -17.31 -6.43
CA ARG A 143 1.66 -17.73 -7.17
C ARG A 143 2.78 -18.15 -6.22
N ASP A 144 3.08 -17.32 -5.24
CA ASP A 144 4.20 -17.57 -4.33
C ASP A 144 3.90 -18.69 -3.32
N LEU A 145 2.63 -18.91 -2.97
CA LEU A 145 2.20 -19.92 -2.02
C LEU A 145 1.98 -21.29 -2.68
N LEU A 146 1.43 -21.32 -3.89
CA LEU A 146 1.02 -22.55 -4.59
C LEU A 146 1.87 -22.87 -5.83
N GLY A 147 2.76 -21.96 -6.26
CA GLY A 147 3.55 -22.14 -7.48
C GLY A 147 2.74 -22.03 -8.78
N VAL A 148 1.53 -21.44 -8.74
CA VAL A 148 0.63 -21.32 -9.90
C VAL A 148 0.39 -19.88 -10.27
N SER A 149 0.35 -19.59 -11.59
CA SER A 149 0.08 -18.26 -12.09
C SER A 149 -1.36 -18.15 -12.61
N LEU A 150 -2.10 -17.20 -12.10
CA LEU A 150 -3.43 -16.83 -12.58
C LEU A 150 -3.35 -15.48 -13.32
N ASN A 151 -4.19 -15.29 -14.33
CA ASN A 151 -4.33 -13.98 -14.95
C ASN A 151 -5.40 -13.17 -14.20
N VAL A 152 -4.99 -12.01 -13.66
CA VAL A 152 -5.89 -11.11 -12.92
C VAL A 152 -7.08 -10.70 -13.78
N ARG A 153 -6.85 -10.29 -15.02
CA ARG A 153 -7.90 -9.77 -15.92
C ARG A 153 -8.97 -10.80 -16.26
N ASP A 154 -8.58 -12.07 -16.37
CA ASP A 154 -9.51 -13.16 -16.68
C ASP A 154 -10.29 -13.63 -15.44
N SER A 155 -9.74 -13.37 -14.24
CA SER A 155 -10.28 -13.89 -13.00
C SER A 155 -11.17 -12.89 -12.27
N PHE A 156 -10.84 -11.58 -12.35
CA PHE A 156 -11.46 -10.56 -11.50
C PHE A 156 -11.80 -9.29 -12.27
N PRO A 157 -12.85 -8.54 -11.85
CA PRO A 157 -13.05 -7.17 -12.30
C PRO A 157 -11.89 -6.30 -11.81
N THR A 158 -11.72 -5.12 -12.41
CA THR A 158 -10.72 -4.15 -11.95
C THR A 158 -11.08 -3.63 -10.57
N ASP A 159 -10.11 -3.58 -9.65
CA ASP A 159 -10.26 -2.90 -8.38
C ASP A 159 -10.48 -1.39 -8.60
N LEU A 160 -11.36 -0.80 -7.80
CA LEU A 160 -11.67 0.62 -7.92
C LEU A 160 -10.59 1.43 -7.19
N SER A 161 -10.10 2.47 -7.86
CA SER A 161 -9.20 3.44 -7.23
C SER A 161 -9.97 4.30 -6.24
N GLY A 162 -9.38 4.52 -5.05
CA GLY A 162 -9.89 5.47 -4.07
C GLY A 162 -9.60 6.92 -4.47
N GLU A 163 -9.93 7.87 -3.60
CA GLU A 163 -9.62 9.30 -3.78
C GLU A 163 -8.11 9.57 -3.95
N SER A 164 -7.27 8.69 -3.39
CA SER A 164 -5.81 8.75 -3.54
C SER A 164 -5.31 8.39 -4.95
N GLY A 165 -6.18 7.84 -5.81
CA GLY A 165 -5.80 7.30 -7.12
C GLY A 165 -5.27 5.86 -7.09
N PHE A 166 -5.08 5.27 -5.89
CA PHE A 166 -4.59 3.90 -5.73
C PHE A 166 -5.73 2.89 -5.52
N ASP A 167 -5.56 1.69 -6.05
CA ASP A 167 -6.51 0.58 -5.95
C ASP A 167 -6.46 -0.21 -4.62
N ASN A 168 -5.55 0.17 -3.73
CA ASN A 168 -5.34 -0.50 -2.44
C ASN A 168 -5.97 0.23 -1.24
N SER A 169 -6.85 1.21 -1.48
CA SER A 169 -7.56 1.93 -0.43
C SER A 169 -8.58 1.04 0.28
N ALA A 170 -8.52 0.97 1.61
CA ALA A 170 -9.47 0.20 2.41
C ALA A 170 -10.93 0.64 2.19
N ASN A 171 -11.14 1.92 1.90
CA ASN A 171 -12.47 2.49 1.67
C ASN A 171 -13.13 2.02 0.36
N THR A 172 -12.39 1.42 -0.56
CA THR A 172 -12.91 0.93 -1.86
C THR A 172 -12.87 -0.58 -1.98
N LEU A 173 -12.14 -1.27 -1.11
CA LEU A 173 -11.89 -2.70 -1.18
C LEU A 173 -12.98 -3.53 -0.45
N PHE A 174 -14.23 -3.36 -0.86
CA PHE A 174 -15.34 -4.14 -0.31
C PHE A 174 -15.36 -5.57 -0.87
N ILE A 175 -15.84 -6.52 -0.05
CA ILE A 175 -16.14 -7.89 -0.48
C ILE A 175 -17.64 -8.00 -0.74
N GLN A 176 -18.01 -7.99 -2.00
CA GLN A 176 -19.39 -8.25 -2.44
C GLN A 176 -19.60 -9.76 -2.63
N PRO A 177 -20.84 -10.29 -2.50
CA PRO A 177 -21.11 -11.72 -2.68
C PRO A 177 -20.58 -12.28 -4.01
N ILE A 178 -20.77 -11.58 -5.11
CA ILE A 178 -20.27 -11.99 -6.44
C ILE A 178 -18.74 -12.07 -6.48
N LEU A 179 -18.04 -11.20 -5.74
CA LEU A 179 -16.59 -11.24 -5.67
C LEU A 179 -16.10 -12.46 -4.86
N MET A 180 -16.83 -12.84 -3.81
CA MET A 180 -16.53 -14.04 -3.04
C MET A 180 -16.67 -15.32 -3.89
N GLU A 181 -17.68 -15.40 -4.74
CA GLU A 181 -17.82 -16.52 -5.70
C GLU A 181 -16.64 -16.57 -6.67
N ARG A 182 -16.17 -15.42 -7.16
CA ARG A 182 -14.99 -15.35 -8.03
C ARG A 182 -13.71 -15.73 -7.30
N TYR A 183 -13.56 -15.32 -6.04
CA TYR A 183 -12.42 -15.75 -5.23
C TYR A 183 -12.42 -17.25 -5.03
N LEU A 184 -13.57 -17.85 -4.68
CA LEU A 184 -13.69 -19.30 -4.54
C LEU A 184 -13.28 -20.01 -5.84
N ALA A 185 -13.84 -19.61 -6.98
CA ALA A 185 -13.54 -20.22 -8.28
C ALA A 185 -12.05 -20.10 -8.66
N ALA A 186 -11.44 -18.93 -8.40
CA ALA A 186 -10.02 -18.71 -8.70
C ALA A 186 -9.10 -19.54 -7.77
N ILE A 187 -9.44 -19.63 -6.48
CA ILE A 187 -8.72 -20.42 -5.49
C ILE A 187 -8.83 -21.92 -5.80
N GLU A 188 -10.03 -22.41 -6.11
CA GLU A 188 -10.23 -23.81 -6.51
C GLU A 188 -9.40 -24.15 -7.76
N LYS A 189 -9.44 -23.29 -8.78
CA LYS A 189 -8.63 -23.45 -9.99
C LYS A 189 -7.12 -23.48 -9.68
N ALA A 190 -6.64 -22.57 -8.80
CA ALA A 190 -5.24 -22.54 -8.38
C ALA A 190 -4.85 -23.83 -7.65
N ILE A 191 -5.68 -24.31 -6.71
CA ILE A 191 -5.44 -25.56 -5.97
C ILE A 191 -5.46 -26.76 -6.90
N GLU A 192 -6.38 -26.80 -7.88
CA GLU A 192 -6.42 -27.87 -8.87
C GLU A 192 -5.17 -27.94 -9.73
N GLN A 193 -4.60 -26.81 -10.10
CA GLN A 193 -3.33 -26.75 -10.82
C GLN A 193 -2.14 -27.16 -9.94
N ALA A 194 -2.13 -26.72 -8.68
CA ALA A 194 -1.06 -27.02 -7.72
C ALA A 194 -1.06 -28.49 -7.28
N ILE A 195 -2.23 -29.10 -7.12
CA ILE A 195 -2.41 -30.48 -6.65
C ILE A 195 -3.36 -31.21 -7.60
N PRO A 196 -2.91 -31.67 -8.77
CA PRO A 196 -3.74 -32.43 -9.70
C PRO A 196 -4.22 -33.76 -9.13
N LEU A 197 -5.45 -34.19 -9.46
CA LEU A 197 -5.94 -35.49 -9.08
C LEU A 197 -5.12 -36.59 -9.77
N GLY A 198 -4.76 -37.64 -9.01
CA GLY A 198 -4.02 -38.77 -9.52
C GLY A 198 -2.51 -38.60 -9.68
N HIS A 199 -1.97 -37.47 -9.29
CA HIS A 199 -0.53 -37.23 -9.24
C HIS A 199 -0.10 -36.95 -7.81
N SER A 200 1.00 -37.57 -7.38
CA SER A 200 1.76 -37.10 -6.22
C SER A 200 2.49 -35.81 -6.68
N PRO A 201 2.40 -34.70 -5.94
CA PRO A 201 3.21 -33.55 -6.23
C PRO A 201 4.68 -33.95 -6.31
N GLY A 202 5.39 -33.49 -7.35
CA GLY A 202 6.82 -33.79 -7.52
C GLY A 202 7.68 -33.10 -6.47
N SER A 203 8.99 -33.11 -6.66
CA SER A 203 9.99 -32.50 -5.76
C SER A 203 9.80 -30.99 -5.53
N ASP A 204 9.01 -30.33 -6.38
CA ASP A 204 8.68 -28.89 -6.30
C ASP A 204 7.35 -28.65 -5.56
N SER A 205 6.95 -29.57 -4.70
CA SER A 205 5.73 -29.52 -3.91
C SER A 205 5.65 -28.24 -3.05
N ILE A 206 4.44 -27.68 -2.95
CA ILE A 206 4.10 -26.58 -2.03
C ILE A 206 4.27 -26.98 -0.55
N PHE A 207 4.49 -28.24 -0.27
CA PHE A 207 4.69 -28.82 1.06
C PHE A 207 6.12 -29.32 1.24
N SER A 208 6.68 -29.04 2.41
CA SER A 208 7.96 -29.62 2.82
C SER A 208 7.86 -31.12 3.19
N THR A 209 6.65 -31.61 3.41
CA THR A 209 6.35 -32.98 3.82
C THR A 209 6.03 -33.86 2.61
N HIS A 210 6.51 -35.09 2.59
CA HIS A 210 6.22 -36.04 1.52
C HIS A 210 4.75 -36.46 1.51
N TRP A 211 4.23 -36.67 0.28
CA TRP A 211 2.89 -37.20 0.05
C TRP A 211 2.79 -38.62 0.66
N PRO A 212 1.71 -38.99 1.38
CA PRO A 212 1.62 -40.28 2.05
C PRO A 212 1.63 -41.44 1.06
N SER A 213 2.39 -42.47 1.39
CA SER A 213 2.52 -43.68 0.58
C SER A 213 1.44 -44.73 0.89
N ASN A 214 0.80 -44.61 2.05
CA ASN A 214 -0.24 -45.54 2.48
C ASN A 214 -1.31 -44.83 3.33
N PRO A 215 -2.53 -45.44 3.45
CA PRO A 215 -3.65 -44.83 4.17
C PRO A 215 -3.40 -44.57 5.67
N HIS A 216 -2.48 -45.31 6.30
CA HIS A 216 -2.20 -45.13 7.74
C HIS A 216 -1.40 -43.85 8.03
N GLU A 217 -0.68 -43.32 7.03
CA GLU A 217 0.10 -42.10 7.14
C GLU A 217 -0.70 -40.86 6.76
N GLU A 218 -1.85 -41.01 6.10
CA GLU A 218 -2.60 -39.89 5.51
C GLU A 218 -2.97 -38.79 6.51
N GLN A 219 -3.45 -39.17 7.68
CA GLN A 219 -3.87 -38.18 8.69
C GLN A 219 -2.66 -37.42 9.25
N GLN A 220 -1.56 -38.11 9.53
CA GLN A 220 -0.34 -37.47 10.00
C GLN A 220 0.28 -36.58 8.92
N ALA A 221 0.30 -37.03 7.67
CA ALA A 221 0.78 -36.28 6.55
C ALA A 221 -0.06 -35.01 6.34
N ALA A 222 -1.39 -35.10 6.35
CA ALA A 222 -2.28 -33.94 6.24
C ALA A 222 -2.04 -32.91 7.35
N SER A 223 -1.91 -33.42 8.61
CA SER A 223 -1.61 -32.54 9.75
C SER A 223 -0.28 -31.81 9.57
N ALA A 224 0.78 -32.51 9.19
CA ALA A 224 2.11 -31.92 8.97
C ALA A 224 2.11 -30.91 7.80
N MET A 225 1.45 -31.24 6.69
CA MET A 225 1.32 -30.38 5.52
C MET A 225 0.56 -29.07 5.85
N LEU A 226 -0.54 -29.16 6.59
CA LEU A 226 -1.30 -27.98 7.00
C LEU A 226 -0.56 -27.15 8.05
N ALA A 227 0.19 -27.78 8.96
CA ALA A 227 1.03 -27.08 9.93
C ALA A 227 2.15 -26.25 9.26
N ASP A 228 2.69 -26.72 8.13
CA ASP A 228 3.67 -25.96 7.32
C ASP A 228 3.00 -24.89 6.47
N PHE A 229 1.83 -25.16 5.90
CA PHE A 229 1.14 -24.28 4.95
C PHE A 229 0.43 -23.09 5.62
N LEU A 230 -0.33 -23.33 6.66
CA LEU A 230 -1.22 -22.33 7.26
C LEU A 230 -0.50 -21.08 7.78
N PRO A 231 0.67 -21.19 8.45
CA PRO A 231 1.41 -19.98 8.86
C PRO A 231 1.82 -19.09 7.68
N LYS A 232 2.19 -19.70 6.56
CA LYS A 232 2.54 -18.98 5.33
C LYS A 232 1.31 -18.28 4.72
N ALA A 233 0.18 -18.99 4.66
CA ALA A 233 -1.08 -18.47 4.14
C ALA A 233 -1.62 -17.32 5.00
N PHE A 234 -1.59 -17.45 6.33
CA PHE A 234 -2.08 -16.44 7.27
C PHE A 234 -1.03 -15.39 7.63
N ARG A 235 0.20 -15.54 7.12
CA ARG A 235 1.33 -14.61 7.29
C ARG A 235 1.73 -14.38 8.75
N ARG A 236 1.40 -15.33 9.63
CA ARG A 236 1.70 -15.37 11.08
C ARG A 236 1.55 -16.78 11.62
N PRO A 237 2.05 -17.05 12.82
CA PRO A 237 1.69 -18.28 13.52
C PRO A 237 0.17 -18.46 13.64
N VAL A 238 -0.30 -19.69 13.48
CA VAL A 238 -1.73 -20.01 13.61
C VAL A 238 -2.03 -20.50 15.01
N THR A 239 -3.21 -20.19 15.51
CA THR A 239 -3.71 -20.74 16.78
C THR A 239 -4.15 -22.18 16.60
N GLU A 240 -4.21 -22.94 17.71
CA GLU A 240 -4.70 -24.31 17.71
C GLU A 240 -6.12 -24.41 17.15
N ASN A 241 -7.01 -23.49 17.53
CA ASN A 241 -8.39 -23.46 17.01
C ASN A 241 -8.44 -23.24 15.50
N GLU A 242 -7.65 -22.30 14.96
CA GLU A 242 -7.57 -22.07 13.51
C GLU A 242 -7.07 -23.29 12.76
N PHE A 243 -6.06 -23.98 13.31
CA PHE A 243 -5.57 -25.21 12.74
C PHE A 243 -6.64 -26.31 12.76
N GLU A 244 -7.30 -26.53 13.90
CA GLU A 244 -8.33 -27.56 14.05
C GLU A 244 -9.54 -27.32 13.13
N GLU A 245 -9.96 -26.06 12.95
CA GLU A 245 -11.04 -25.71 12.03
C GLU A 245 -10.71 -26.12 10.59
N ILE A 246 -9.51 -25.84 10.12
CA ILE A 246 -9.08 -26.22 8.77
C ILE A 246 -8.84 -27.73 8.67
N PHE A 247 -8.21 -28.34 9.67
CA PHE A 247 -7.99 -29.77 9.69
C PHE A 247 -9.30 -30.58 9.72
N ARG A 248 -10.33 -30.06 10.37
CA ARG A 248 -11.67 -30.64 10.36
C ARG A 248 -12.25 -30.74 8.95
N LEU A 249 -12.00 -29.75 8.07
CA LEU A 249 -12.45 -29.79 6.67
C LEU A 249 -11.84 -30.99 5.92
N TYR A 250 -10.56 -31.27 6.15
CA TYR A 250 -9.93 -32.50 5.64
C TYR A 250 -10.66 -33.74 6.17
N GLY A 251 -10.91 -33.81 7.49
CA GLY A 251 -11.60 -34.94 8.13
C GLY A 251 -13.02 -35.16 7.61
N GLU A 252 -13.80 -34.08 7.37
CA GLU A 252 -15.15 -34.18 6.81
C GLU A 252 -15.14 -34.73 5.37
N SER A 253 -14.18 -34.31 4.55
CA SER A 253 -13.97 -34.87 3.21
C SER A 253 -13.69 -36.39 3.29
N ARG A 254 -12.80 -36.79 4.17
CA ARG A 254 -12.47 -38.21 4.37
C ARG A 254 -13.67 -39.05 4.86
N LYS A 255 -14.51 -38.50 5.73
CA LYS A 255 -15.76 -39.17 6.20
C LYS A 255 -16.76 -39.40 5.06
N ARG A 256 -16.78 -38.54 4.04
CA ARG A 256 -17.60 -38.74 2.83
C ARG A 256 -17.03 -39.74 1.85
N GLY A 257 -15.88 -40.36 2.15
CA GLY A 257 -15.22 -41.33 1.28
C GLY A 257 -14.34 -40.75 0.19
N GLU A 258 -14.08 -39.46 0.22
CA GLU A 258 -13.18 -38.76 -0.72
C GLU A 258 -11.72 -39.17 -0.43
N ASN A 259 -10.85 -39.18 -1.45
CA ASN A 259 -9.45 -39.55 -1.30
C ASN A 259 -8.62 -38.48 -0.59
N PHE A 260 -7.35 -38.77 -0.29
CA PHE A 260 -6.43 -37.85 0.40
C PHE A 260 -6.30 -36.51 -0.32
N THR A 261 -6.11 -36.54 -1.66
CA THR A 261 -5.98 -35.35 -2.48
C THR A 261 -7.22 -34.46 -2.42
N GLN A 262 -8.41 -35.03 -2.46
CA GLN A 262 -9.68 -34.31 -2.34
C GLN A 262 -9.82 -33.68 -0.95
N GLY A 263 -9.46 -34.41 0.10
CA GLY A 263 -9.45 -33.89 1.46
C GLY A 263 -8.51 -32.70 1.64
N MET A 264 -7.29 -32.81 1.11
CA MET A 264 -6.32 -31.72 1.14
C MET A 264 -6.79 -30.50 0.34
N ARG A 265 -7.33 -30.71 -0.86
CA ARG A 265 -7.91 -29.60 -1.65
C ARG A 265 -9.00 -28.88 -0.88
N GLN A 266 -9.91 -29.60 -0.21
CA GLN A 266 -10.97 -28.98 0.59
C GLN A 266 -10.41 -28.17 1.76
N ALA A 267 -9.42 -28.71 2.50
CA ALA A 267 -8.78 -27.97 3.57
C ALA A 267 -8.07 -26.70 3.09
N LEU A 268 -7.33 -26.80 1.98
CA LEU A 268 -6.66 -25.64 1.38
C LEU A 268 -7.67 -24.61 0.86
N THR A 269 -8.74 -25.02 0.19
CA THR A 269 -9.81 -24.11 -0.24
C THR A 269 -10.40 -23.38 0.96
N GLY A 270 -10.71 -24.10 2.05
CA GLY A 270 -11.22 -23.49 3.28
C GLY A 270 -10.26 -22.47 3.88
N SER A 271 -8.95 -22.78 3.89
CA SER A 271 -7.95 -21.86 4.42
C SER A 271 -7.77 -20.59 3.55
N LEU A 272 -7.83 -20.73 2.21
CA LEU A 272 -7.59 -19.62 1.27
C LEU A 272 -8.85 -18.76 1.05
N ILE A 273 -10.03 -19.22 1.44
CA ILE A 273 -11.25 -18.41 1.46
C ILE A 273 -11.51 -17.76 2.83
N ALA A 274 -10.76 -18.17 3.85
CA ALA A 274 -10.91 -17.66 5.21
C ALA A 274 -10.51 -16.17 5.31
N PRO A 275 -11.13 -15.39 6.21
CA PRO A 275 -10.78 -13.99 6.45
C PRO A 275 -9.29 -13.79 6.79
N GLN A 276 -8.68 -14.71 7.51
CA GLN A 276 -7.26 -14.69 7.89
C GLN A 276 -6.32 -14.68 6.67
N PHE A 277 -6.74 -15.27 5.56
CA PHE A 277 -6.00 -15.21 4.30
C PHE A 277 -6.39 -13.99 3.48
N LEU A 278 -7.69 -13.78 3.24
CA LEU A 278 -8.18 -12.74 2.33
C LEU A 278 -7.95 -11.31 2.82
N LEU A 279 -7.96 -11.11 4.15
CA LEU A 279 -7.82 -9.79 4.74
C LEU A 279 -6.40 -9.58 5.28
N LYS A 280 -5.93 -8.35 5.17
CA LYS A 280 -4.79 -7.85 5.93
C LYS A 280 -5.35 -7.11 7.14
N VAL A 281 -5.18 -7.72 8.29
CA VAL A 281 -5.67 -7.21 9.58
C VAL A 281 -4.47 -7.06 10.50
N GLU A 282 -4.35 -5.91 11.12
CA GLU A 282 -3.44 -5.69 12.22
C GLU A 282 -4.22 -5.73 13.54
N HIS A 283 -3.59 -6.25 14.59
CA HIS A 283 -4.25 -6.44 15.87
C HIS A 283 -3.70 -5.40 16.87
N PRO A 284 -4.30 -4.21 16.93
CA PRO A 284 -3.85 -3.19 17.86
C PRO A 284 -3.99 -3.66 19.31
N PRO A 285 -3.07 -3.31 20.20
CA PRO A 285 -3.26 -3.49 21.61
C PRO A 285 -4.44 -2.59 22.08
N PRO A 286 -5.07 -2.89 23.23
CA PRO A 286 -6.19 -2.10 23.73
C PRO A 286 -5.69 -0.77 24.34
N THR A 287 -5.05 0.05 23.53
CA THR A 287 -4.57 1.39 23.87
C THR A 287 -4.94 2.38 22.78
N HIS A 288 -5.01 3.68 23.14
CA HIS A 288 -5.14 4.76 22.17
C HIS A 288 -3.79 5.41 21.83
N ASP A 289 -2.73 4.98 22.48
CA ASP A 289 -1.39 5.50 22.24
C ASP A 289 -0.75 4.84 21.02
N ALA A 290 0.20 5.50 20.37
CA ALA A 290 1.02 4.92 19.33
C ALA A 290 1.80 3.71 19.87
N TYR A 291 1.84 2.64 19.09
CA TYR A 291 2.54 1.41 19.44
C TYR A 291 3.35 0.87 18.25
N PRO A 292 4.45 0.15 18.51
CA PRO A 292 5.20 -0.48 17.44
C PRO A 292 4.39 -1.63 16.82
N VAL A 293 4.40 -1.70 15.49
CA VAL A 293 3.76 -2.79 14.73
C VAL A 293 4.46 -4.11 15.04
N GLY A 294 3.69 -5.19 15.16
CA GLY A 294 4.22 -6.54 15.40
C GLY A 294 5.15 -7.01 14.27
N SER A 295 6.12 -7.87 14.58
CA SER A 295 7.14 -8.30 13.60
C SER A 295 6.55 -8.99 12.37
N TYR A 296 5.50 -9.82 12.53
CA TYR A 296 4.81 -10.47 11.40
C TYR A 296 3.97 -9.49 10.59
N GLU A 297 3.37 -8.52 11.23
CA GLU A 297 2.63 -7.45 10.58
C GLU A 297 3.58 -6.55 9.78
N LEU A 298 4.76 -6.23 10.35
CA LEU A 298 5.80 -5.49 9.64
C LEU A 298 6.36 -6.26 8.44
N ALA A 299 6.61 -7.57 8.58
CA ALA A 299 6.99 -8.43 7.47
C ALA A 299 5.94 -8.40 6.35
N THR A 300 4.66 -8.44 6.72
CA THR A 300 3.53 -8.34 5.79
C THR A 300 3.50 -6.95 5.12
N ARG A 301 3.64 -5.86 5.86
CA ARG A 301 3.71 -4.51 5.28
C ARG A 301 4.83 -4.39 4.26
N LEU A 302 6.05 -4.80 4.62
CA LEU A 302 7.22 -4.74 3.75
C LEU A 302 7.03 -5.55 2.47
N SER A 303 6.56 -6.79 2.58
CA SER A 303 6.42 -7.67 1.41
C SER A 303 5.32 -7.22 0.46
N TYR A 304 4.15 -6.82 0.97
CA TYR A 304 3.08 -6.34 0.12
C TYR A 304 3.37 -4.96 -0.47
N PHE A 305 4.12 -4.12 0.21
CA PHE A 305 4.56 -2.84 -0.35
C PHE A 305 5.57 -3.04 -1.49
N LEU A 306 6.59 -3.88 -1.30
CA LEU A 306 7.68 -4.01 -2.25
C LEU A 306 7.40 -5.03 -3.37
N TRP A 307 6.61 -6.06 -3.08
CA TRP A 307 6.39 -7.21 -3.97
C TRP A 307 4.92 -7.46 -4.35
N ALA A 308 3.99 -6.73 -3.72
CA ALA A 308 2.55 -7.00 -3.80
C ALA A 308 2.23 -8.49 -3.55
N SER A 309 2.96 -9.13 -2.64
CA SER A 309 2.86 -10.55 -2.32
C SER A 309 3.26 -10.83 -0.87
N MET A 310 3.08 -12.10 -0.44
CA MET A 310 3.37 -12.56 0.92
C MET A 310 4.87 -12.48 1.28
N PRO A 311 5.20 -12.41 2.59
CA PRO A 311 6.57 -12.53 3.06
C PRO A 311 7.24 -13.84 2.61
N ASP A 312 8.52 -13.77 2.30
CA ASP A 312 9.34 -14.96 2.06
C ASP A 312 9.85 -15.60 3.36
N ALA A 313 10.54 -16.74 3.23
CA ALA A 313 11.05 -17.49 4.39
C ALA A 313 12.05 -16.66 5.23
N GLU A 314 12.83 -15.76 4.61
CA GLU A 314 13.78 -14.91 5.33
C GLU A 314 13.06 -13.89 6.19
N LEU A 315 12.05 -13.19 5.65
CA LEU A 315 11.21 -12.27 6.42
C LEU A 315 10.45 -12.98 7.54
N PHE A 316 9.91 -14.18 7.28
CA PHE A 316 9.25 -14.99 8.32
C PHE A 316 10.20 -15.35 9.46
N ASN A 317 11.42 -15.77 9.14
CA ASN A 317 12.42 -16.12 10.16
C ASN A 317 12.83 -14.90 10.99
N LEU A 318 13.02 -13.74 10.36
CA LEU A 318 13.33 -12.50 11.07
C LEU A 318 12.17 -12.04 11.94
N ALA A 319 10.93 -12.20 11.47
CA ALA A 319 9.73 -11.90 12.26
C ALA A 319 9.60 -12.81 13.47
N ALA A 320 9.84 -14.13 13.30
CA ALA A 320 9.80 -15.10 14.38
C ALA A 320 10.86 -14.82 15.48
N GLN A 321 11.96 -14.19 15.12
CA GLN A 321 13.06 -13.81 16.02
C GLN A 321 12.92 -12.36 16.55
N GLU A 322 11.83 -11.66 16.21
CA GLU A 322 11.58 -10.25 16.56
C GLU A 322 12.69 -9.28 16.10
N GLN A 323 13.42 -9.64 15.03
CA GLN A 323 14.56 -8.87 14.54
C GLN A 323 14.18 -7.75 13.56
N LEU A 324 12.96 -7.75 13.02
CA LEU A 324 12.50 -6.71 12.09
C LEU A 324 12.27 -5.34 12.74
N THR A 325 12.37 -5.23 14.06
CA THR A 325 12.30 -3.96 14.78
C THR A 325 13.61 -3.16 14.70
N SER A 326 14.74 -3.77 14.29
CA SER A 326 16.02 -3.08 14.13
C SER A 326 16.07 -2.33 12.79
N PRO A 327 16.36 -1.02 12.80
CA PRO A 327 16.53 -0.23 11.57
C PRO A 327 17.58 -0.81 10.62
N GLU A 328 18.67 -1.35 11.12
CA GLU A 328 19.76 -1.95 10.32
C GLU A 328 19.28 -3.23 9.62
N VAL A 329 18.43 -4.02 10.28
CA VAL A 329 17.82 -5.22 9.68
C VAL A 329 16.86 -4.82 8.60
N ILE A 330 16.01 -3.81 8.85
CA ILE A 330 15.05 -3.28 7.86
C ILE A 330 15.80 -2.78 6.62
N GLU A 331 16.86 -1.97 6.76
CA GLU A 331 17.66 -1.45 5.65
C GLU A 331 18.27 -2.58 4.81
N LYS A 332 18.82 -3.60 5.48
CA LYS A 332 19.33 -4.80 4.81
C LYS A 332 18.25 -5.53 4.02
N GLN A 333 17.06 -5.71 4.62
CA GLN A 333 15.95 -6.36 3.95
C GLN A 333 15.42 -5.52 2.78
N LEU A 334 15.28 -4.21 2.93
CA LEU A 334 14.89 -3.31 1.83
C LEU A 334 15.86 -3.44 0.65
N THR A 335 17.17 -3.43 0.91
CA THR A 335 18.19 -3.57 -0.14
C THR A 335 18.08 -4.92 -0.84
N ARG A 336 17.86 -6.02 -0.11
CA ARG A 336 17.67 -7.36 -0.65
C ARG A 336 16.39 -7.43 -1.49
N MET A 337 15.30 -6.96 -0.93
CA MET A 337 13.97 -7.04 -1.54
C MET A 337 13.86 -6.20 -2.82
N LEU A 338 14.48 -5.05 -2.90
CA LEU A 338 14.54 -4.22 -4.11
C LEU A 338 15.30 -4.91 -5.26
N ARG A 339 16.26 -5.78 -4.95
CA ARG A 339 17.01 -6.56 -5.96
C ARG A 339 16.24 -7.78 -6.45
N ASP A 340 15.25 -8.24 -5.70
CA ASP A 340 14.42 -9.37 -6.09
C ASP A 340 13.57 -9.00 -7.32
N PRO A 341 13.38 -9.93 -8.30
CA PRO A 341 12.48 -9.69 -9.43
C PRO A 341 11.06 -9.28 -9.03
N LYS A 342 10.54 -9.75 -7.90
CA LYS A 342 9.21 -9.35 -7.40
C LYS A 342 9.06 -7.83 -7.19
N ALA A 343 10.17 -7.10 -6.97
CA ALA A 343 10.15 -5.65 -6.84
C ALA A 343 9.73 -4.91 -8.13
N GLU A 344 9.64 -5.61 -9.27
CA GLU A 344 9.07 -5.04 -10.51
C GLU A 344 7.64 -4.54 -10.32
N THR A 345 6.92 -5.06 -9.31
CA THR A 345 5.60 -4.55 -8.91
C THR A 345 5.61 -3.08 -8.47
N LEU A 346 6.74 -2.58 -7.92
CA LEU A 346 6.86 -1.15 -7.61
C LEU A 346 6.77 -0.27 -8.87
N GLY A 347 7.34 -0.71 -9.98
CA GLY A 347 7.21 -0.02 -11.27
C GLY A 347 5.83 -0.22 -11.90
N SER A 348 5.40 -1.48 -12.00
CA SER A 348 4.21 -1.86 -12.78
C SER A 348 2.87 -1.64 -12.07
N LEU A 349 2.85 -1.54 -10.73
CA LEU A 349 1.65 -1.27 -9.96
C LEU A 349 1.73 0.10 -9.27
N PHE A 350 2.71 0.32 -8.38
CA PHE A 350 2.77 1.57 -7.62
C PHE A 350 3.06 2.78 -8.51
N ALA A 351 4.19 2.79 -9.25
CA ALA A 351 4.54 3.92 -10.10
C ALA A 351 3.52 4.12 -11.22
N ALA A 352 2.97 3.03 -11.76
CA ALA A 352 1.96 3.09 -12.80
C ALA A 352 0.69 3.84 -12.37
N GLN A 353 0.21 3.58 -11.15
CA GLN A 353 -0.94 4.28 -10.59
C GLN A 353 -0.58 5.71 -10.16
N TRP A 354 0.56 5.88 -9.49
CA TRP A 354 1.03 7.19 -9.02
C TRP A 354 1.19 8.19 -10.16
N LEU A 355 1.78 7.75 -11.28
CA LEU A 355 2.06 8.60 -12.44
C LEU A 355 0.96 8.55 -13.51
N GLY A 356 -0.03 7.66 -13.33
CA GLY A 356 -1.21 7.55 -14.20
C GLY A 356 -0.99 6.80 -15.51
N PHE A 357 0.19 6.19 -15.74
CA PHE A 357 0.43 5.46 -16.98
C PHE A 357 -0.20 4.04 -17.00
N ASP A 358 -0.76 3.56 -15.89
CA ASP A 358 -1.64 2.38 -15.84
C ASP A 358 -2.84 2.52 -16.79
N ALA A 359 -3.31 3.76 -16.97
CA ALA A 359 -4.43 4.11 -17.82
C ALA A 359 -4.15 3.93 -19.31
N LEU A 360 -2.88 3.97 -19.75
CA LEU A 360 -2.50 3.85 -21.15
C LEU A 360 -2.87 2.46 -21.71
N GLY A 361 -3.54 2.44 -22.85
CA GLY A 361 -4.03 1.21 -23.46
C GLY A 361 -5.29 0.61 -22.79
N THR A 362 -5.77 1.23 -21.71
CA THR A 362 -7.01 0.84 -21.00
C THR A 362 -8.04 1.98 -21.05
N ARG A 363 -7.97 2.91 -20.12
CA ARG A 363 -8.85 4.10 -20.06
C ARG A 363 -8.44 5.19 -21.05
N ILE A 364 -7.14 5.27 -21.37
CA ILE A 364 -6.57 6.20 -22.35
C ILE A 364 -6.13 5.39 -23.57
N ARG A 365 -6.88 5.54 -24.66
CA ARG A 365 -6.57 4.95 -25.97
C ARG A 365 -6.67 6.01 -27.04
N MET A 366 -5.71 6.03 -27.93
CA MET A 366 -5.81 6.81 -29.17
C MET A 366 -6.70 6.09 -30.15
N ASP A 367 -7.43 6.85 -30.98
CA ASP A 367 -8.21 6.28 -32.08
C ASP A 367 -7.23 5.57 -33.04
N PRO A 368 -7.37 4.25 -33.26
CA PRO A 368 -6.46 3.49 -34.13
C PRO A 368 -6.58 3.86 -35.63
N ILE A 369 -7.67 4.52 -36.03
CA ILE A 369 -7.83 5.03 -37.39
C ILE A 369 -6.94 6.24 -37.62
N ASP A 370 -6.98 7.19 -36.69
CA ASP A 370 -6.19 8.42 -36.79
C ASP A 370 -4.73 8.22 -36.33
N ASN A 371 -4.49 7.19 -35.49
CA ASN A 371 -3.16 6.90 -34.92
C ASN A 371 -2.77 5.43 -35.10
N PRO A 372 -2.63 4.93 -36.33
CA PRO A 372 -2.34 3.53 -36.58
C PRO A 372 -0.95 3.06 -36.08
N TRP A 373 -0.08 4.01 -35.73
CA TRP A 373 1.23 3.76 -35.13
C TRP A 373 1.15 3.42 -33.64
N CYS A 374 0.08 3.80 -32.96
CA CYS A 374 -0.10 3.58 -31.52
C CYS A 374 -0.70 2.19 -31.25
N THR A 375 0.13 1.17 -31.40
CA THR A 375 -0.25 -0.24 -31.20
C THR A 375 -0.33 -0.59 -29.70
N ASP A 376 -1.05 -1.66 -29.37
CA ASP A 376 -1.08 -2.17 -27.98
C ASP A 376 0.32 -2.57 -27.49
N SER A 377 1.18 -3.11 -28.39
CA SER A 377 2.57 -3.44 -28.05
C SER A 377 3.43 -2.21 -27.78
N LEU A 378 3.27 -1.15 -28.57
CA LEU A 378 3.97 0.12 -28.31
C LEU A 378 3.54 0.75 -26.98
N MET A 379 2.24 0.79 -26.70
CA MET A 379 1.73 1.27 -25.42
C MET A 379 2.24 0.44 -24.24
N GLN A 380 2.38 -0.87 -24.41
CA GLN A 380 2.96 -1.73 -23.40
C GLN A 380 4.46 -1.43 -23.19
N ALA A 381 5.22 -1.22 -24.25
CA ALA A 381 6.63 -0.84 -24.18
C ALA A 381 6.84 0.52 -23.48
N MET A 382 5.95 1.50 -23.72
CA MET A 382 5.97 2.79 -23.01
C MET A 382 5.75 2.63 -21.49
N LYS A 383 4.82 1.75 -21.10
CA LYS A 383 4.61 1.44 -19.67
C LYS A 383 5.82 0.77 -19.05
N GLU A 384 6.40 -0.20 -19.76
CA GLU A 384 7.60 -0.91 -19.29
C GLU A 384 8.79 0.04 -19.15
N GLU A 385 8.98 0.96 -20.10
CA GLU A 385 9.99 2.02 -19.99
C GLU A 385 9.87 2.81 -18.69
N SER A 386 8.69 3.37 -18.43
CA SER A 386 8.43 4.18 -17.24
C SER A 386 8.59 3.38 -15.94
N ALA A 387 8.08 2.14 -15.92
CA ALA A 387 8.20 1.23 -14.77
C ALA A 387 9.65 0.86 -14.48
N MET A 388 10.44 0.54 -15.51
CA MET A 388 11.85 0.17 -15.37
C MET A 388 12.72 1.35 -14.96
N ASN A 389 12.46 2.56 -15.47
CA ASN A 389 13.14 3.77 -15.05
C ASN A 389 12.89 4.08 -13.56
N PHE A 390 11.65 3.97 -13.11
CA PHE A 390 11.31 4.14 -11.69
C PHE A 390 12.06 3.13 -10.82
N LEU A 391 12.02 1.86 -11.20
CA LEU A 391 12.68 0.79 -10.44
C LEU A 391 14.21 0.95 -10.42
N ALA A 392 14.81 1.40 -11.52
CA ALA A 392 16.25 1.68 -11.58
C ALA A 392 16.65 2.79 -10.63
N LEU A 393 15.87 3.87 -10.52
CA LEU A 393 16.11 4.95 -9.55
C LEU A 393 16.17 4.42 -8.12
N LEU A 394 15.22 3.56 -7.75
CA LEU A 394 15.18 2.94 -6.42
C LEU A 394 16.35 1.99 -6.18
N ARG A 395 16.62 1.08 -7.12
CA ARG A 395 17.69 0.08 -7.01
C ARG A 395 19.09 0.69 -6.96
N GLU A 396 19.29 1.79 -7.67
CA GLU A 396 20.57 2.49 -7.77
C GLU A 396 20.68 3.63 -6.74
N ASN A 397 19.65 3.84 -5.91
CA ASN A 397 19.57 4.92 -4.94
C ASN A 397 19.94 6.30 -5.55
N GLN A 398 19.34 6.59 -6.71
CA GLN A 398 19.61 7.83 -7.45
C GLN A 398 18.82 9.00 -6.84
N PRO A 399 19.31 10.24 -6.97
CA PRO A 399 18.55 11.42 -6.57
C PRO A 399 17.21 11.50 -7.34
N LEU A 400 16.15 11.97 -6.68
CA LEU A 400 14.84 12.17 -7.32
C LEU A 400 14.88 13.11 -8.53
N THR A 401 15.88 14.00 -8.61
CA THR A 401 16.10 14.86 -9.79
C THR A 401 16.37 14.06 -11.06
N GLU A 402 16.94 12.86 -10.96
CA GLU A 402 17.12 11.97 -12.12
C GLU A 402 15.78 11.52 -12.74
N PHE A 403 14.70 11.57 -11.99
CA PHE A 403 13.36 11.34 -12.52
C PHE A 403 12.99 12.31 -13.67
N ILE A 404 13.52 13.52 -13.60
CA ILE A 404 13.25 14.59 -14.57
C ILE A 404 14.34 14.70 -15.64
N GLN A 405 15.60 14.46 -15.28
CA GLN A 405 16.76 14.78 -16.11
C GLN A 405 17.61 13.58 -16.53
N SER A 406 17.18 12.33 -16.20
CA SER A 406 17.95 11.15 -16.55
C SER A 406 18.20 11.08 -18.06
N ARG A 407 19.44 10.80 -18.41
CA ARG A 407 19.84 10.51 -19.80
C ARG A 407 19.69 9.05 -20.17
N THR A 408 19.36 8.19 -19.22
CA THR A 408 19.19 6.75 -19.46
C THR A 408 17.72 6.40 -19.45
N THR A 409 17.31 5.50 -20.34
CA THR A 409 15.99 4.91 -20.40
C THR A 409 16.08 3.43 -20.82
N TYR A 410 14.94 2.77 -20.95
CA TYR A 410 14.82 1.37 -21.38
C TYR A 410 14.01 1.29 -22.65
N LEU A 411 14.56 0.68 -23.71
CA LEU A 411 13.92 0.59 -25.02
C LEU A 411 14.02 -0.84 -25.57
N ASN A 412 12.94 -1.28 -26.20
CA ASN A 412 12.95 -2.35 -27.19
C ASN A 412 13.00 -1.77 -28.62
N GLU A 413 13.00 -2.62 -29.65
CA GLU A 413 13.10 -2.17 -31.04
C GLU A 413 11.91 -1.28 -31.47
N GLU A 414 10.68 -1.63 -31.04
CA GLU A 414 9.47 -0.89 -31.39
C GLU A 414 9.50 0.52 -30.81
N LEU A 415 9.78 0.65 -29.53
CA LEU A 415 9.87 1.94 -28.86
C LEU A 415 11.08 2.77 -29.34
N ALA A 416 12.21 2.12 -29.58
CA ALA A 416 13.38 2.77 -30.17
C ALA A 416 13.10 3.31 -31.58
N THR A 417 12.35 2.57 -32.39
CA THR A 417 11.89 3.03 -33.71
C THR A 417 10.99 4.25 -33.59
N PHE A 418 10.07 4.24 -32.63
CA PHE A 418 9.20 5.39 -32.34
C PHE A 418 10.01 6.63 -31.89
N TYR A 419 11.13 6.41 -31.17
CA TYR A 419 12.06 7.50 -30.78
C TYR A 419 13.10 7.85 -31.84
N GLU A 420 13.02 7.26 -33.05
CA GLU A 420 13.96 7.43 -34.16
C GLU A 420 15.40 6.95 -33.82
N ILE A 421 15.53 5.92 -32.94
CA ILE A 421 16.78 5.31 -32.54
C ILE A 421 16.92 3.95 -33.23
N SER A 422 17.76 3.87 -34.27
CA SER A 422 17.88 2.68 -35.12
C SER A 422 18.79 1.56 -34.57
N SER A 423 19.55 1.83 -33.52
CA SER A 423 20.58 0.91 -32.99
C SER A 423 20.04 -0.25 -32.14
N ILE A 424 18.77 -0.21 -31.71
CA ILE A 424 18.17 -1.21 -30.85
C ILE A 424 17.39 -2.21 -31.70
N LYS A 425 17.57 -3.51 -31.40
CA LYS A 425 16.90 -4.61 -32.11
C LYS A 425 16.33 -5.64 -31.12
N GLY A 426 15.17 -6.19 -31.46
CA GLY A 426 14.49 -7.23 -30.70
C GLY A 426 13.48 -6.69 -29.66
N GLN A 427 12.75 -7.63 -29.04
CA GLN A 427 11.61 -7.28 -28.17
C GLN A 427 12.01 -6.97 -26.71
N GLU A 428 13.21 -7.35 -26.30
CA GLU A 428 13.67 -7.15 -24.92
C GLU A 428 14.00 -5.69 -24.64
N MET A 429 13.52 -5.19 -23.51
CA MET A 429 13.86 -3.86 -23.01
C MET A 429 15.34 -3.81 -22.60
N ARG A 430 16.08 -2.82 -23.09
CA ARG A 430 17.50 -2.62 -22.82
C ARG A 430 17.77 -1.20 -22.36
N ARG A 431 18.67 -1.06 -21.39
CA ARG A 431 19.12 0.25 -20.91
C ARG A 431 19.91 0.97 -22.02
N VAL A 432 19.51 2.20 -22.31
CA VAL A 432 20.05 3.03 -23.38
C VAL A 432 20.40 4.40 -22.86
N THR A 433 21.50 4.99 -23.33
CA THR A 433 21.82 6.39 -23.06
C THR A 433 21.30 7.25 -24.21
N LEU A 434 20.45 8.20 -23.89
CA LEU A 434 19.82 9.11 -24.85
C LEU A 434 20.78 10.26 -25.21
N SER A 435 20.79 10.66 -26.47
CA SER A 435 21.53 11.83 -26.95
C SER A 435 20.65 13.08 -27.11
N ASP A 436 19.35 12.90 -27.29
CA ASP A 436 18.39 14.01 -27.45
C ASP A 436 17.87 14.50 -26.08
N PRO A 437 18.18 15.75 -25.67
CA PRO A 437 17.69 16.28 -24.39
C PRO A 437 16.16 16.36 -24.25
N ARG A 438 15.43 16.36 -25.37
CA ARG A 438 13.96 16.39 -25.36
C ARG A 438 13.35 15.08 -24.86
N ARG A 439 14.17 14.02 -24.82
CA ARG A 439 13.78 12.67 -24.37
C ARG A 439 14.31 12.35 -22.97
N TYR A 440 14.85 13.33 -22.22
CA TYR A 440 15.37 13.08 -20.89
C TYR A 440 14.28 13.00 -19.85
N GLY A 441 14.46 12.06 -18.92
CA GLY A 441 13.58 11.84 -17.78
C GLY A 441 12.14 11.45 -18.16
N LEU A 442 11.27 11.43 -17.18
CA LEU A 442 9.86 11.01 -17.33
C LEU A 442 9.09 11.86 -18.34
N PHE A 443 9.34 13.17 -18.41
CA PHE A 443 8.61 14.06 -19.33
C PHE A 443 9.05 13.95 -20.78
N GLY A 444 10.12 13.22 -21.05
CA GLY A 444 10.61 12.94 -22.40
C GLY A 444 10.17 11.59 -22.97
N GLN A 445 9.48 10.80 -22.16
CA GLN A 445 9.01 9.45 -22.50
C GLN A 445 7.69 9.48 -23.29
#